data_4aeb39d760f7c8034c8133282d2b42cf
#
_entry.id   4aeb39d760f7c8034c8133282d2b42cf
#
_cell.length_a   1.000
_cell.length_b   1.000
_cell.length_c   1.000
_cell.angle_alpha   90.00
_cell.angle_beta   90.00
_cell.angle_gamma   90.00
#
_symmetry.space_group_name_H-M   'P 1'
#
loop_
_entity.id
_entity.type
_entity.pdbx_description
1 polymer ?
#
loop_
_entity_poly.entity_id
_entity_poly.type
_entity_poly.pdbx_seq_one_letter_code
_entity_poly.pdbx_strand_id
1 'polypeptide(L)'
;MFRKIFESKEIKVLRAQVKSAPDDPAAHFNLGAAYEKSGRAKDAIGEFEETLKGNPKSAEAHYNLALLHESLGEGENAILHIIKAGNLFGNKNDQVNKMEARGLLRQYYRKFNFKPEDFP
;
A
#
# COMPACT_ATOMS: atom_id res chain seq x y z
N MET A 1 -4.94 19.27 -15.34
CA MET A 1 -4.80 20.73 -15.27
C MET A 1 -5.55 21.34 -14.09
N PHE A 2 -6.86 21.22 -14.06
CA PHE A 2 -7.67 21.77 -12.96
C PHE A 2 -7.58 20.99 -11.65
N ARG A 3 -7.11 19.75 -11.70
CA ARG A 3 -7.02 18.89 -10.50
C ARG A 3 -6.15 19.47 -9.39
N LYS A 4 -5.06 20.18 -9.78
CA LYS A 4 -4.14 20.75 -8.79
C LYS A 4 -4.78 21.90 -8.01
N ILE A 5 -5.76 22.57 -8.61
CA ILE A 5 -6.45 23.69 -7.98
C ILE A 5 -7.40 23.20 -6.89
N PHE A 6 -7.92 21.97 -7.06
CA PHE A 6 -8.95 21.40 -6.17
C PHE A 6 -8.41 20.33 -5.24
N GLU A 7 -7.10 20.40 -4.93
CA GLU A 7 -6.54 19.49 -3.92
C GLU A 7 -7.26 19.68 -2.59
N SER A 8 -7.65 18.57 -1.95
CA SER A 8 -8.43 18.61 -0.73
C SER A 8 -7.66 19.26 0.42
N LYS A 9 -8.40 19.84 1.36
CA LYS A 9 -7.80 20.37 2.58
C LYS A 9 -7.10 19.27 3.38
N GLU A 10 -7.68 18.07 3.39
CA GLU A 10 -7.08 16.94 4.08
C GLU A 10 -5.67 16.64 3.57
N ILE A 11 -5.51 16.58 2.24
CA ILE A 11 -4.20 16.31 1.65
C ILE A 11 -3.21 17.42 1.99
N LYS A 12 -3.64 18.68 1.95
CA LYS A 12 -2.77 19.81 2.31
C LYS A 12 -2.29 19.71 3.75
N VAL A 13 -3.20 19.38 4.68
CA VAL A 13 -2.86 19.23 6.10
C VAL A 13 -1.90 18.06 6.29
N LEU A 14 -2.19 16.91 5.67
CA LEU A 14 -1.33 15.73 5.81
C LEU A 14 0.03 15.92 5.16
N ARG A 15 0.09 16.64 4.06
CA ARG A 15 1.38 16.99 3.44
C ARG A 15 2.21 17.89 4.35
N ALA A 16 1.56 18.83 5.04
CA ALA A 16 2.25 19.69 6.00
C ALA A 16 2.78 18.87 7.18
N GLN A 17 2.02 17.85 7.63
CA GLN A 17 2.48 16.96 8.70
C GLN A 17 3.72 16.16 8.28
N VAL A 18 3.74 15.65 7.05
CA VAL A 18 4.93 14.97 6.51
C VAL A 18 6.12 15.93 6.45
N LYS A 19 5.88 17.16 6.02
CA LYS A 19 6.96 18.16 5.97
C LYS A 19 7.53 18.44 7.35
N SER A 20 6.68 18.46 8.38
CA SER A 20 7.12 18.69 9.76
C SER A 20 7.81 17.48 10.37
N ALA A 21 7.46 16.28 9.95
CA ALA A 21 8.00 15.03 10.50
C ALA A 21 8.29 14.05 9.36
N PRO A 22 9.33 14.35 8.53
CA PRO A 22 9.56 13.56 7.31
C PRO A 22 10.00 12.12 7.55
N ASP A 23 10.45 11.80 8.77
CA ASP A 23 10.86 10.44 9.11
C ASP A 23 9.79 9.67 9.88
N ASP A 24 8.60 10.25 10.07
CA ASP A 24 7.51 9.59 10.79
C ASP A 24 6.71 8.69 9.83
N PRO A 25 6.80 7.36 9.98
CA PRO A 25 6.06 6.46 9.08
C PRO A 25 4.54 6.65 9.16
N ALA A 26 4.01 7.04 10.33
CA ALA A 26 2.58 7.28 10.45
C ALA A 26 2.12 8.48 9.62
N ALA A 27 2.94 9.54 9.56
CA ALA A 27 2.62 10.70 8.74
C ALA A 27 2.55 10.33 7.26
N HIS A 28 3.52 9.58 6.78
CA HIS A 28 3.53 9.08 5.39
C HIS A 28 2.35 8.17 5.12
N PHE A 29 2.06 7.26 6.04
CA PHE A 29 0.91 6.35 5.88
C PHE A 29 -0.40 7.12 5.72
N ASN A 30 -0.63 8.10 6.56
CA ASN A 30 -1.86 8.89 6.52
C ASN A 30 -2.00 9.66 5.21
N LEU A 31 -0.89 10.23 4.72
CA LEU A 31 -0.89 10.93 3.44
C LEU A 31 -1.12 9.95 2.29
N GLY A 32 -0.49 8.78 2.34
CA GLY A 32 -0.70 7.73 1.34
C GLY A 32 -2.16 7.31 1.26
N ALA A 33 -2.81 7.11 2.40
CA ALA A 33 -4.23 6.73 2.45
C ALA A 33 -5.11 7.83 1.85
N ALA A 34 -4.80 9.09 2.10
CA ALA A 34 -5.56 10.20 1.52
C ALA A 34 -5.38 10.28 0.01
N TYR A 35 -4.16 10.08 -0.48
CA TYR A 35 -3.91 10.03 -1.93
C TYR A 35 -4.67 8.88 -2.58
N GLU A 36 -4.68 7.71 -1.95
CA GLU A 36 -5.40 6.54 -2.46
C GLU A 36 -6.89 6.84 -2.58
N LYS A 37 -7.47 7.42 -1.54
CA LYS A 37 -8.89 7.82 -1.53
C LYS A 37 -9.21 8.81 -2.64
N SER A 38 -8.26 9.65 -3.00
CA SER A 38 -8.42 10.67 -4.06
C SER A 38 -8.12 10.14 -5.46
N GLY A 39 -7.79 8.87 -5.60
CA GLY A 39 -7.45 8.28 -6.89
C GLY A 39 -6.05 8.62 -7.39
N ARG A 40 -5.19 9.14 -6.52
CA ARG A 40 -3.80 9.50 -6.87
C ARG A 40 -2.88 8.33 -6.54
N ALA A 41 -2.99 7.26 -7.33
CA ALA A 41 -2.33 5.99 -7.04
C ALA A 41 -0.81 6.10 -6.95
N LYS A 42 -0.17 6.79 -7.88
CA LYS A 42 1.30 6.89 -7.89
C LYS A 42 1.81 7.69 -6.70
N ASP A 43 1.11 8.74 -6.32
CA ASP A 43 1.47 9.53 -5.13
C ASP A 43 1.31 8.68 -3.87
N ALA A 44 0.23 7.90 -3.79
CA ALA A 44 -0.01 7.00 -2.66
C ALA A 44 1.10 5.97 -2.54
N ILE A 45 1.51 5.36 -3.66
CA ILE A 45 2.60 4.37 -3.66
C ILE A 45 3.86 5.00 -3.06
N GLY A 46 4.21 6.20 -3.48
CA GLY A 46 5.40 6.88 -2.95
C GLY A 46 5.35 7.06 -1.45
N GLU A 47 4.19 7.44 -0.90
CA GLU A 47 4.05 7.64 0.54
C GLU A 47 4.07 6.33 1.31
N PHE A 48 3.44 5.27 0.79
CA PHE A 48 3.51 3.97 1.46
C PHE A 48 4.93 3.38 1.41
N GLU A 49 5.68 3.65 0.35
CA GLU A 49 7.09 3.24 0.30
C GLU A 49 7.90 3.97 1.37
N GLU A 50 7.63 5.26 1.58
CA GLU A 50 8.27 6.00 2.68
C GLU A 50 7.86 5.43 4.04
N THR A 51 6.60 5.02 4.18
CA THR A 51 6.14 4.34 5.40
C THR A 51 7.02 3.12 5.71
N LEU A 52 7.31 2.32 4.69
CA LEU A 52 8.10 1.10 4.87
C LEU A 52 9.57 1.36 5.19
N LYS A 53 10.10 2.51 4.81
CA LYS A 53 11.46 2.88 5.22
C LYS A 53 11.56 3.05 6.73
N GLY A 54 10.55 3.66 7.36
CA GLY A 54 10.51 3.85 8.79
C GLY A 54 9.94 2.67 9.56
N ASN A 55 9.06 1.90 8.92
CA ASN A 55 8.41 0.72 9.53
C ASN A 55 8.29 -0.40 8.51
N PRO A 56 9.37 -1.18 8.28
CA PRO A 56 9.37 -2.26 7.27
C PRO A 56 8.35 -3.36 7.55
N LYS A 57 7.86 -3.46 8.79
CA LYS A 57 6.91 -4.49 9.21
C LYS A 57 5.47 -4.00 9.21
N SER A 58 5.18 -2.91 8.52
CA SER A 58 3.81 -2.43 8.39
C SER A 58 3.05 -3.33 7.42
N ALA A 59 2.26 -4.25 7.99
CA ALA A 59 1.42 -5.13 7.18
C ALA A 59 0.42 -4.33 6.34
N GLU A 60 -0.14 -3.27 6.93
CA GLU A 60 -1.11 -2.41 6.27
C GLU A 60 -0.51 -1.67 5.07
N ALA A 61 0.73 -1.19 5.20
CA ALA A 61 1.39 -0.51 4.08
C ALA A 61 1.64 -1.49 2.92
N HIS A 62 2.10 -2.70 3.22
CA HIS A 62 2.27 -3.72 2.18
C HIS A 62 0.93 -4.09 1.54
N TYR A 63 -0.12 -4.22 2.34
CA TYR A 63 -1.46 -4.53 1.84
C TYR A 63 -1.94 -3.43 0.88
N ASN A 64 -1.83 -2.17 1.29
CA ASN A 64 -2.27 -1.05 0.46
C ASN A 64 -1.43 -0.93 -0.82
N LEU A 65 -0.13 -1.16 -0.74
CA LEU A 65 0.72 -1.19 -1.93
C LEU A 65 0.30 -2.30 -2.89
N ALA A 66 -0.08 -3.46 -2.37
CA ALA A 66 -0.56 -4.55 -3.23
C ALA A 66 -1.80 -4.13 -4.02
N LEU A 67 -2.78 -3.51 -3.34
CA LEU A 67 -3.99 -3.05 -4.00
C LEU A 67 -3.70 -1.99 -5.06
N LEU A 68 -2.79 -1.08 -4.78
CA LEU A 68 -2.42 -0.01 -5.70
C LEU A 68 -1.70 -0.57 -6.94
N HIS A 69 -0.73 -1.45 -6.74
CA HIS A 69 -0.03 -2.08 -7.85
C HIS A 69 -0.98 -2.91 -8.71
N GLU A 70 -1.91 -3.61 -8.07
CA GLU A 70 -2.92 -4.39 -8.79
C GLU A 70 -3.77 -3.46 -9.68
N SER A 71 -4.20 -2.32 -9.15
CA SER A 71 -5.00 -1.37 -9.90
C SER A 71 -4.26 -0.78 -11.10
N LEU A 72 -2.93 -0.74 -11.05
CA LEU A 72 -2.09 -0.26 -12.14
C LEU A 72 -1.66 -1.39 -13.10
N GLY A 73 -2.11 -2.61 -12.86
CA GLY A 73 -1.75 -3.76 -13.69
C GLY A 73 -0.34 -4.29 -13.43
N GLU A 74 0.27 -3.92 -12.33
CA GLU A 74 1.62 -4.31 -11.96
C GLU A 74 1.57 -5.57 -11.09
N GLY A 75 1.30 -6.70 -11.75
CA GLY A 75 0.99 -7.96 -11.08
C GLY A 75 2.11 -8.51 -10.20
N GLU A 76 3.36 -8.45 -10.65
CA GLU A 76 4.47 -8.95 -9.86
C GLU A 76 4.61 -8.17 -8.55
N ASN A 77 4.57 -6.85 -8.61
CA ASN A 77 4.65 -6.01 -7.42
C ASN A 77 3.46 -6.24 -6.48
N ALA A 78 2.25 -6.39 -7.05
CA ALA A 78 1.06 -6.67 -6.25
C ALA A 78 1.21 -7.98 -5.48
N ILE A 79 1.71 -9.02 -6.15
CA ILE A 79 1.90 -10.34 -5.53
C ILE A 79 2.95 -10.29 -4.43
N LEU A 80 4.10 -9.65 -4.69
CA LEU A 80 5.16 -9.57 -3.69
C LEU A 80 4.68 -8.86 -2.42
N HIS A 81 3.95 -7.76 -2.57
CA HIS A 81 3.46 -7.03 -1.42
C HIS A 81 2.37 -7.78 -0.66
N ILE A 82 1.45 -8.46 -1.37
CA ILE A 82 0.39 -9.18 -0.67
C ILE A 82 0.92 -10.41 0.07
N ILE A 83 1.98 -11.05 -0.44
CA ILE A 83 2.66 -12.12 0.28
C ILE A 83 3.24 -11.58 1.59
N LYS A 84 3.95 -10.45 1.52
CA LYS A 84 4.54 -9.83 2.72
C LYS A 84 3.48 -9.41 3.71
N ALA A 85 2.39 -8.82 3.23
CA ALA A 85 1.28 -8.43 4.12
C ALA A 85 0.70 -9.63 4.85
N GLY A 86 0.41 -10.72 4.13
CA GLY A 86 -0.14 -11.92 4.73
C GLY A 86 0.77 -12.51 5.80
N ASN A 87 2.07 -12.55 5.53
CA ASN A 87 3.04 -13.05 6.49
C ASN A 87 3.11 -12.18 7.74
N LEU A 88 3.10 -10.86 7.57
CA LEU A 88 3.15 -9.93 8.68
C LEU A 88 1.88 -9.98 9.53
N PHE A 89 0.71 -10.08 8.90
CA PHE A 89 -0.54 -10.28 9.63
C PHE A 89 -0.51 -11.58 10.43
N GLY A 90 -0.01 -12.65 9.82
CA GLY A 90 0.13 -13.93 10.53
C GLY A 90 1.04 -13.83 11.73
N ASN A 91 2.15 -13.12 11.62
CA ASN A 91 3.08 -12.94 12.73
C ASN A 91 2.48 -12.15 13.91
N LYS A 92 1.47 -11.33 13.62
CA LYS A 92 0.74 -10.57 14.64
C LYS A 92 -0.49 -11.28 15.15
N ASN A 93 -0.71 -12.52 14.74
CA ASN A 93 -1.91 -13.31 15.04
C ASN A 93 -3.21 -12.66 14.52
N ASP A 94 -3.10 -11.85 13.49
CA ASP A 94 -4.27 -11.25 12.83
C ASP A 94 -4.76 -12.19 11.75
N GLN A 95 -5.55 -13.19 12.17
CA GLN A 95 -6.00 -14.25 11.27
C GLN A 95 -6.98 -13.73 10.21
N VAL A 96 -7.80 -12.75 10.55
CA VAL A 96 -8.79 -12.20 9.61
C VAL A 96 -8.08 -11.56 8.41
N ASN A 97 -7.16 -10.66 8.68
CA ASN A 97 -6.44 -9.98 7.61
C ASN A 97 -5.47 -10.89 6.87
N LYS A 98 -4.89 -11.88 7.58
CA LYS A 98 -4.08 -12.91 6.94
C LYS A 98 -4.87 -13.69 5.89
N MET A 99 -6.09 -14.11 6.25
CA MET A 99 -6.95 -14.86 5.33
C MET A 99 -7.38 -14.00 4.14
N GLU A 100 -7.68 -12.74 4.39
CA GLU A 100 -8.02 -11.80 3.32
C GLU A 100 -6.85 -11.63 2.33
N ALA A 101 -5.65 -11.43 2.85
CA ALA A 101 -4.46 -11.30 2.01
C ALA A 101 -4.22 -12.57 1.18
N ARG A 102 -4.41 -13.75 1.77
CA ARG A 102 -4.27 -15.01 1.04
C ARG A 102 -5.33 -15.16 -0.06
N GLY A 103 -6.54 -14.70 0.21
CA GLY A 103 -7.59 -14.69 -0.80
C GLY A 103 -7.24 -13.82 -2.00
N LEU A 104 -6.72 -12.62 -1.73
CA LEU A 104 -6.25 -11.71 -2.77
C LEU A 104 -5.07 -12.32 -3.54
N LEU A 105 -4.16 -12.98 -2.85
CA LEU A 105 -3.02 -13.63 -3.50
C LEU A 105 -3.49 -14.65 -4.55
N ARG A 106 -4.47 -15.47 -4.20
CA ARG A 106 -5.03 -16.44 -5.15
C ARG A 106 -5.67 -15.75 -6.36
N GLN A 107 -6.38 -14.64 -6.11
CA GLN A 107 -6.97 -13.85 -7.18
C GLN A 107 -5.90 -13.25 -8.10
N TYR A 108 -4.81 -12.75 -7.52
CA TYR A 108 -3.73 -12.14 -8.29
C TYR A 108 -2.98 -13.17 -9.14
N TYR A 109 -2.74 -14.36 -8.62
CA TYR A 109 -2.15 -15.42 -9.43
C TYR A 109 -2.97 -15.69 -10.69
N ARG A 110 -4.30 -15.75 -10.56
CA ARG A 110 -5.17 -15.96 -11.71
C ARG A 110 -5.20 -14.75 -12.63
N LYS A 111 -5.35 -13.57 -12.04
CA LYS A 111 -5.48 -12.34 -12.83
C LYS A 111 -4.25 -12.05 -13.67
N PHE A 112 -3.07 -12.26 -13.11
CA PHE A 112 -1.81 -11.91 -13.76
C PHE A 112 -1.08 -13.11 -14.36
N ASN A 113 -1.70 -14.28 -14.31
CA ASN A 113 -1.17 -15.51 -14.89
C ASN A 113 0.19 -15.91 -14.31
N PHE A 114 0.29 -15.84 -12.98
CA PHE A 114 1.45 -16.34 -12.25
C PHE A 114 1.09 -17.58 -11.44
N LYS A 115 2.12 -18.31 -11.05
CA LYS A 115 2.00 -19.51 -10.20
C LYS A 115 2.77 -19.27 -8.91
N PRO A 116 2.41 -19.99 -7.81
CA PRO A 116 3.15 -19.84 -6.55
C PRO A 116 4.66 -20.07 -6.69
N GLU A 117 5.07 -20.99 -7.56
CA GLU A 117 6.48 -21.30 -7.74
C GLU A 117 7.26 -20.20 -8.46
N ASP A 118 6.59 -19.21 -9.05
CA ASP A 118 7.24 -18.04 -9.65
C ASP A 118 7.76 -17.06 -8.59
N PHE A 119 7.38 -17.28 -7.34
CA PHE A 119 7.75 -16.39 -6.22
C PHE A 119 8.40 -17.20 -5.10
N PRO A 120 9.35 -16.60 -4.34
CA PRO A 120 10.01 -17.27 -3.22
C PRO A 120 9.07 -17.55 -2.05
#